data_2d1ac758ffc7965a7cf8e57d5cb74101
#
_entry.id   2d1ac758ffc7965a7cf8e57d5cb74101
#
_cell.length_a   1.000
_cell.length_b   1.000
_cell.length_c   1.000
_cell.angle_alpha   90.00
_cell.angle_beta   90.00
_cell.angle_gamma   90.00
#
_symmetry.space_group_name_H-M   'P 1'
#
loop_
_entity.id
_entity.type
_entity.pdbx_description
1 polymer ?
#
loop_
_entity_poly.entity_id
_entity_poly.type
_entity_poly.pdbx_seq_one_letter_code
_entity_poly.pdbx_strand_id
1 'polypeptide(L)'
;RGLGDVYKRQMVETVPGTSVTVNMRVIRNHDVTSEDGTEKISANNFYIDIDDVEDMDDKEIIALANAQAWEVESDEYVSIAKVEYELSEEEGQYPVTFTTANGTSIECTIFVVDQPFVKNEKANEAVMAFNFIKTVVEIQESQALDTDLKTWANAQGWKLSNEDQSVDISVDYDFDSDEITEGVYPITFSTTGREFKIHTTDYTEEGQEVGLTFFPEDIHVMSKVTY
;
A
#
# COMPACT_ATOMS: atom_id res chain seq x y z
N ARG A 1 34.26 53.06 1.32
CA ARG A 1 32.84 52.68 1.17
C ARG A 1 32.79 51.15 1.09
N GLY A 2 32.48 50.51 2.23
CA GLY A 2 32.33 49.09 2.30
C GLY A 2 31.10 48.66 1.48
N LEU A 3 31.32 47.73 0.57
CA LEU A 3 30.25 46.93 0.03
C LEU A 3 29.70 46.07 1.17
N GLY A 4 28.52 46.47 1.68
CA GLY A 4 27.82 45.65 2.63
C GLY A 4 27.54 44.30 1.99
N ASP A 5 27.95 43.23 2.64
CA ASP A 5 27.56 41.89 2.29
C ASP A 5 26.02 41.82 2.26
N VAL A 6 25.47 41.78 1.07
CA VAL A 6 24.05 41.48 0.88
C VAL A 6 23.88 40.01 1.23
N TYR A 7 23.47 39.74 2.47
CA TYR A 7 23.10 38.38 2.87
C TYR A 7 21.90 37.92 2.02
N LYS A 8 22.16 37.07 1.06
CA LYS A 8 21.10 36.33 0.37
C LYS A 8 20.49 35.33 1.39
N ARG A 9 19.27 35.57 1.79
CA ARG A 9 18.52 34.64 2.61
C ARG A 9 17.95 33.54 1.72
N GLN A 10 18.03 32.32 2.19
CA GLN A 10 17.37 31.18 1.56
C GLN A 10 16.03 30.98 2.25
N MET A 11 14.96 31.08 1.49
CA MET A 11 13.64 30.66 1.92
C MET A 11 13.39 29.25 1.39
N VAL A 12 12.84 28.40 2.23
CA VAL A 12 12.42 27.05 1.86
C VAL A 12 10.91 27.02 2.03
N GLU A 13 10.19 26.88 0.96
CA GLU A 13 8.75 26.61 0.99
C GLU A 13 8.57 25.12 0.76
N THR A 14 7.87 24.45 1.67
CA THR A 14 7.51 23.04 1.53
C THR A 14 6.02 22.92 1.30
N VAL A 15 5.65 22.28 0.21
CA VAL A 15 4.28 21.80 0.03
C VAL A 15 4.28 20.36 0.54
N PRO A 16 3.58 20.06 1.64
CA PRO A 16 3.54 18.71 2.17
C PRO A 16 2.99 17.75 1.11
N GLY A 17 3.51 16.55 1.09
CA GLY A 17 2.99 15.48 0.26
C GLY A 17 1.56 15.11 0.68
N THR A 18 1.02 14.10 0.04
CA THR A 18 -0.27 13.53 0.42
C THR A 18 -0.06 12.17 1.08
N SER A 19 -0.99 11.78 1.94
CA SER A 19 -0.91 10.51 2.65
C SER A 19 -2.27 9.80 2.70
N VAL A 20 -2.23 8.49 2.69
CA VAL A 20 -3.37 7.60 2.94
C VAL A 20 -3.00 6.63 4.06
N THR A 21 -3.92 6.42 4.99
CA THR A 21 -3.76 5.42 6.05
C THR A 21 -4.72 4.27 5.79
N VAL A 22 -4.18 3.06 5.76
CA VAL A 22 -4.94 1.82 5.62
C VAL A 22 -4.69 0.91 6.82
N ASN A 23 -5.51 -0.10 6.98
CA ASN A 23 -5.38 -1.06 8.06
C ASN A 23 -4.77 -2.37 7.55
N MET A 24 -3.67 -2.78 8.16
CA MET A 24 -3.17 -4.14 8.09
C MET A 24 -3.84 -4.96 9.20
N ARG A 25 -4.58 -5.98 8.84
CA ARG A 25 -5.10 -6.96 9.81
C ARG A 25 -4.13 -8.12 9.91
N VAL A 26 -3.61 -8.35 11.11
CA VAL A 26 -2.72 -9.47 11.41
C VAL A 26 -3.52 -10.62 12.01
N ILE A 27 -3.38 -11.80 11.45
CA ILE A 27 -4.07 -13.02 11.87
C ILE A 27 -3.07 -14.15 12.09
N ARG A 28 -3.51 -15.23 12.76
CA ARG A 28 -2.79 -16.50 12.71
C ARG A 28 -3.17 -17.24 11.45
N ASN A 29 -2.33 -18.19 11.04
CA ASN A 29 -2.67 -19.09 9.95
C ASN A 29 -4.00 -19.77 10.27
N HIS A 30 -4.91 -19.69 9.31
CA HIS A 30 -6.16 -20.42 9.36
C HIS A 30 -5.98 -21.70 8.55
N ASP A 31 -5.96 -22.83 9.22
CA ASP A 31 -5.84 -24.14 8.60
C ASP A 31 -6.91 -25.10 9.13
N VAL A 32 -7.35 -26.00 8.28
CA VAL A 32 -8.28 -27.08 8.58
C VAL A 32 -7.60 -28.41 8.23
N THR A 33 -7.68 -29.36 9.16
CA THR A 33 -7.22 -30.73 8.93
C THR A 33 -8.43 -31.62 8.60
N SER A 34 -8.27 -32.52 7.62
CA SER A 34 -9.28 -33.52 7.29
C SER A 34 -9.68 -34.38 8.48
N GLU A 35 -10.88 -34.98 8.47
CA GLU A 35 -11.37 -35.82 9.58
C GLU A 35 -10.46 -37.01 9.88
N ASP A 36 -9.81 -37.57 8.87
CA ASP A 36 -8.86 -38.69 9.01
C ASP A 36 -7.43 -38.24 9.36
N GLY A 37 -7.17 -36.93 9.43
CA GLY A 37 -5.88 -36.35 9.75
C GLY A 37 -4.82 -36.44 8.65
N THR A 38 -5.18 -36.84 7.44
CA THR A 38 -4.23 -37.09 6.34
C THR A 38 -3.90 -35.85 5.51
N GLU A 39 -4.79 -34.88 5.49
CA GLU A 39 -4.69 -33.68 4.64
C GLU A 39 -4.92 -32.40 5.44
N LYS A 40 -4.22 -31.34 5.10
CA LYS A 40 -4.46 -29.98 5.55
C LYS A 40 -4.72 -29.04 4.41
N ILE A 41 -5.60 -28.06 4.66
CA ILE A 41 -5.83 -26.92 3.78
C ILE A 41 -5.70 -25.64 4.61
N SER A 42 -5.02 -24.64 4.07
CA SER A 42 -4.87 -23.30 4.63
C SER A 42 -5.33 -22.27 3.63
N ALA A 43 -6.04 -21.26 4.09
CA ALA A 43 -6.39 -20.09 3.31
C ALA A 43 -6.65 -18.90 4.23
N ASN A 44 -6.50 -17.68 3.73
CA ASN A 44 -6.69 -16.45 4.48
C ASN A 44 -7.84 -15.64 3.91
N ASN A 45 -8.44 -14.81 4.76
CA ASN A 45 -9.30 -13.72 4.32
C ASN A 45 -8.47 -12.71 3.50
N PHE A 46 -9.10 -12.00 2.57
CA PHE A 46 -8.41 -10.99 1.77
C PHE A 46 -9.35 -9.87 1.35
N TYR A 47 -8.75 -8.76 0.86
CA TYR A 47 -9.47 -7.61 0.33
C TYR A 47 -9.36 -7.59 -1.19
N ILE A 48 -10.42 -7.12 -1.86
CA ILE A 48 -10.43 -6.75 -3.27
C ILE A 48 -11.06 -5.37 -3.43
N ASP A 49 -10.65 -4.65 -4.48
CA ASP A 49 -11.31 -3.42 -4.88
C ASP A 49 -12.66 -3.73 -5.53
N ILE A 50 -13.64 -2.85 -5.31
CA ILE A 50 -14.96 -2.98 -5.91
C ILE A 50 -14.88 -2.97 -7.45
N ASP A 51 -13.95 -2.22 -8.01
CA ASP A 51 -13.74 -2.11 -9.45
C ASP A 51 -13.11 -3.38 -10.08
N ASP A 52 -12.46 -4.23 -9.26
CA ASP A 52 -11.83 -5.47 -9.70
C ASP A 52 -12.76 -6.70 -9.63
N VAL A 53 -13.96 -6.56 -9.05
CA VAL A 53 -14.88 -7.69 -8.80
C VAL A 53 -15.25 -8.45 -10.07
N GLU A 54 -15.53 -7.76 -11.20
CA GLU A 54 -15.91 -8.38 -12.47
C GLU A 54 -14.79 -9.24 -13.10
N ASP A 55 -13.53 -8.91 -12.79
CA ASP A 55 -12.36 -9.56 -13.38
C ASP A 55 -11.84 -10.75 -12.54
N MET A 56 -12.43 -11.01 -11.34
CA MET A 56 -11.98 -12.09 -10.46
C MET A 56 -12.28 -13.48 -11.01
N ASP A 57 -11.24 -14.29 -11.12
CA ASP A 57 -11.37 -15.72 -11.46
C ASP A 57 -10.89 -16.61 -10.29
N ASP A 58 -11.14 -17.91 -10.37
CA ASP A 58 -10.76 -18.90 -9.34
C ASP A 58 -9.27 -18.87 -9.02
N LYS A 59 -8.41 -18.57 -10.00
CA LYS A 59 -6.94 -18.55 -9.80
C LYS A 59 -6.51 -17.32 -9.02
N GLU A 60 -7.11 -16.18 -9.32
CA GLU A 60 -6.85 -14.93 -8.62
C GLU A 60 -7.35 -15.02 -7.17
N ILE A 61 -8.55 -15.58 -6.97
CA ILE A 61 -9.10 -15.85 -5.64
C ILE A 61 -8.20 -16.79 -4.83
N ILE A 62 -7.70 -17.88 -5.42
CA ILE A 62 -6.74 -18.80 -4.78
C ILE A 62 -5.44 -18.05 -4.41
N ALA A 63 -4.92 -17.24 -5.31
CA ALA A 63 -3.68 -16.51 -5.09
C ALA A 63 -3.82 -15.44 -3.98
N LEU A 64 -4.91 -14.67 -4.00
CA LEU A 64 -5.19 -13.63 -3.00
C LEU A 64 -5.42 -14.23 -1.61
N ALA A 65 -6.13 -15.37 -1.54
CA ALA A 65 -6.32 -16.10 -0.29
C ALA A 65 -5.06 -16.83 0.18
N ASN A 66 -4.02 -16.91 -0.64
CA ASN A 66 -2.88 -17.80 -0.43
C ASN A 66 -3.34 -19.23 -0.09
N ALA A 67 -4.36 -19.72 -0.81
CA ALA A 67 -4.98 -21.01 -0.53
C ALA A 67 -4.06 -22.16 -0.97
N GLN A 68 -3.70 -23.02 -0.02
CA GLN A 68 -2.79 -24.14 -0.22
C GLN A 68 -3.28 -25.38 0.53
N ALA A 69 -3.01 -26.57 -0.01
CA ALA A 69 -3.29 -27.80 0.69
C ALA A 69 -2.13 -28.80 0.51
N TRP A 70 -1.94 -29.69 1.49
CA TRP A 70 -0.86 -30.67 1.50
C TRP A 70 -1.24 -31.93 2.30
N GLU A 71 -0.59 -33.03 1.98
CA GLU A 71 -0.63 -34.25 2.78
C GLU A 71 0.23 -34.09 4.04
N VAL A 72 -0.31 -34.46 5.20
CA VAL A 72 0.35 -34.24 6.49
C VAL A 72 1.62 -35.10 6.68
N GLU A 73 1.67 -36.32 6.09
CA GLU A 73 2.82 -37.21 6.25
C GLU A 73 3.95 -36.95 5.27
N SER A 74 3.62 -36.54 4.05
CA SER A 74 4.58 -36.39 2.95
C SER A 74 4.97 -34.95 2.65
N ASP A 75 4.22 -33.96 3.15
CA ASP A 75 4.25 -32.55 2.77
C ASP A 75 4.05 -32.32 1.24
N GLU A 76 3.45 -33.31 0.54
CA GLU A 76 3.15 -33.15 -0.88
C GLU A 76 1.93 -32.26 -1.08
N TYR A 77 1.99 -31.35 -2.06
CA TYR A 77 0.90 -30.45 -2.38
C TYR A 77 -0.32 -31.19 -2.93
N VAL A 78 -1.48 -30.84 -2.39
CA VAL A 78 -2.79 -31.27 -2.90
C VAL A 78 -3.44 -30.09 -3.63
N SER A 79 -4.04 -30.38 -4.80
CA SER A 79 -4.68 -29.32 -5.58
C SER A 79 -5.98 -28.85 -4.95
N ILE A 80 -6.22 -27.53 -5.00
CA ILE A 80 -7.56 -26.96 -4.78
C ILE A 80 -8.39 -27.32 -6.03
N ALA A 81 -9.42 -28.13 -5.85
CA ALA A 81 -10.24 -28.66 -6.94
C ALA A 81 -11.49 -27.82 -7.18
N LYS A 82 -11.93 -27.05 -6.20
CA LYS A 82 -13.13 -26.24 -6.27
C LYS A 82 -13.00 -24.97 -5.46
N VAL A 83 -13.48 -23.86 -6.01
CA VAL A 83 -13.65 -22.58 -5.34
C VAL A 83 -15.10 -22.16 -5.48
N GLU A 84 -15.78 -21.84 -4.37
CA GLU A 84 -17.19 -21.44 -4.37
C GLU A 84 -17.31 -20.07 -3.71
N TYR A 85 -17.77 -19.08 -4.46
CA TYR A 85 -18.03 -17.73 -3.98
C TYR A 85 -19.15 -17.09 -4.80
N GLU A 86 -19.80 -16.08 -4.22
CA GLU A 86 -20.75 -15.20 -4.91
C GLU A 86 -20.31 -13.76 -4.57
N LEU A 87 -19.74 -13.04 -5.53
CA LEU A 87 -19.34 -11.66 -5.41
C LEU A 87 -20.38 -10.71 -6.01
N SER A 88 -20.44 -9.50 -5.50
CA SER A 88 -21.23 -8.39 -6.02
C SER A 88 -20.37 -7.14 -6.03
N GLU A 89 -20.61 -6.24 -6.99
CA GLU A 89 -20.01 -4.90 -7.08
C GLU A 89 -20.54 -3.94 -6.01
N GLU A 90 -20.68 -4.43 -4.80
CA GLU A 90 -21.09 -3.68 -3.62
C GLU A 90 -20.08 -3.92 -2.49
N GLU A 91 -19.76 -2.86 -1.73
CA GLU A 91 -18.95 -3.03 -0.53
C GLU A 91 -19.58 -4.03 0.43
N GLY A 92 -18.79 -4.98 0.91
CA GLY A 92 -19.33 -6.01 1.78
C GLY A 92 -18.34 -7.11 2.15
N GLN A 93 -18.91 -8.15 2.76
CA GLN A 93 -18.19 -9.35 3.16
C GLN A 93 -18.85 -10.55 2.47
N TYR A 94 -18.07 -11.27 1.69
CA TYR A 94 -18.54 -12.38 0.86
C TYR A 94 -17.80 -13.65 1.26
N PRO A 95 -18.52 -14.74 1.58
CA PRO A 95 -17.87 -16.01 1.90
C PRO A 95 -17.24 -16.62 0.64
N VAL A 96 -16.10 -17.27 0.82
CA VAL A 96 -15.46 -18.12 -0.18
C VAL A 96 -15.07 -19.44 0.43
N THR A 97 -15.36 -20.54 -0.26
CA THR A 97 -14.99 -21.88 0.19
C THR A 97 -14.03 -22.51 -0.81
N PHE A 98 -12.87 -22.93 -0.30
CA PHE A 98 -11.88 -23.70 -1.05
C PHE A 98 -12.02 -25.17 -0.67
N THR A 99 -12.04 -26.06 -1.68
CA THR A 99 -12.16 -27.50 -1.46
C THR A 99 -11.08 -28.23 -2.26
N THR A 100 -10.37 -29.15 -1.60
CA THR A 100 -9.36 -29.99 -2.24
C THR A 100 -9.98 -31.11 -3.06
N ALA A 101 -9.16 -31.80 -3.86
CA ALA A 101 -9.59 -32.97 -4.63
C ALA A 101 -10.12 -34.11 -3.74
N ASN A 102 -9.68 -34.18 -2.48
CA ASN A 102 -10.10 -35.21 -1.52
C ASN A 102 -11.31 -34.79 -0.67
N GLY A 103 -11.77 -33.54 -0.80
CA GLY A 103 -12.98 -33.03 -0.16
C GLY A 103 -12.76 -32.25 1.15
N THR A 104 -11.53 -32.04 1.56
CA THR A 104 -11.24 -31.15 2.71
C THR A 104 -11.52 -29.70 2.30
N SER A 105 -12.24 -28.95 3.13
CA SER A 105 -12.65 -27.59 2.80
C SER A 105 -12.36 -26.59 3.90
N ILE A 106 -12.12 -25.32 3.50
CA ILE A 106 -11.93 -24.18 4.36
C ILE A 106 -12.76 -23.01 3.85
N GLU A 107 -13.40 -22.28 4.77
CA GLU A 107 -14.15 -21.08 4.47
C GLU A 107 -13.37 -19.83 4.88
N CYS A 108 -13.29 -18.85 3.99
CA CYS A 108 -12.69 -17.55 4.22
C CYS A 108 -13.66 -16.43 3.84
N THR A 109 -13.28 -15.19 4.12
CA THR A 109 -14.07 -14.01 3.79
C THR A 109 -13.30 -13.12 2.82
N ILE A 110 -13.97 -12.75 1.72
CA ILE A 110 -13.55 -11.69 0.81
C ILE A 110 -14.17 -10.38 1.29
N PHE A 111 -13.32 -9.35 1.50
CA PHE A 111 -13.78 -8.01 1.81
C PHE A 111 -13.72 -7.17 0.53
N VAL A 112 -14.89 -6.84 -0.02
CA VAL A 112 -15.00 -5.89 -1.14
C VAL A 112 -15.08 -4.50 -0.56
N VAL A 113 -14.16 -3.62 -0.98
CA VAL A 113 -14.02 -2.26 -0.46
C VAL A 113 -13.77 -1.28 -1.61
N ASP A 114 -14.24 -0.04 -1.45
CA ASP A 114 -13.80 1.06 -2.30
C ASP A 114 -12.39 1.48 -1.90
N GLN A 115 -11.54 1.73 -2.89
CA GLN A 115 -10.11 1.96 -2.68
C GLN A 115 -9.84 3.33 -2.04
N PRO A 116 -9.12 3.39 -0.90
CA PRO A 116 -8.70 4.65 -0.33
C PRO A 116 -7.77 5.43 -1.27
N PHE A 117 -8.25 6.56 -1.75
CA PHE A 117 -7.57 7.41 -2.70
C PHE A 117 -7.56 8.86 -2.22
N VAL A 118 -6.38 9.47 -2.11
CA VAL A 118 -6.22 10.84 -1.63
C VAL A 118 -5.47 11.69 -2.65
N LYS A 119 -6.06 12.83 -3.00
CA LYS A 119 -5.47 13.84 -3.91
C LYS A 119 -5.00 15.05 -3.14
N ASN A 120 -3.86 15.58 -3.54
CA ASN A 120 -3.36 16.87 -3.10
C ASN A 120 -3.02 17.75 -4.31
N GLU A 121 -3.93 18.62 -4.68
CA GLU A 121 -3.77 19.50 -5.85
C GLU A 121 -2.59 20.49 -5.69
N LYS A 122 -2.30 20.95 -4.47
CA LYS A 122 -1.17 21.85 -4.19
C LYS A 122 0.16 21.16 -4.46
N ALA A 123 0.31 19.92 -4.04
CA ALA A 123 1.48 19.08 -4.34
C ALA A 123 1.46 18.53 -5.77
N ASN A 124 0.32 18.57 -6.45
CA ASN A 124 0.06 17.89 -7.73
C ASN A 124 0.35 16.39 -7.62
N GLU A 125 -0.10 15.76 -6.53
CA GLU A 125 0.16 14.36 -6.22
C GLU A 125 -1.10 13.67 -5.72
N ALA A 126 -1.15 12.37 -5.99
CA ALA A 126 -2.13 11.46 -5.42
C ALA A 126 -1.42 10.25 -4.82
N VAL A 127 -2.06 9.62 -3.86
CA VAL A 127 -1.63 8.37 -3.26
C VAL A 127 -2.83 7.49 -3.02
N MET A 128 -2.68 6.21 -3.24
CA MET A 128 -3.65 5.18 -2.92
C MET A 128 -2.98 3.98 -2.26
N ALA A 129 -3.73 3.24 -1.46
CA ALA A 129 -3.33 1.97 -0.90
C ALA A 129 -4.57 1.20 -0.44
N PHE A 130 -4.47 -0.12 -0.37
CA PHE A 130 -5.54 -1.00 0.12
C PHE A 130 -5.35 -1.39 1.58
N ASN A 131 -6.46 -1.68 2.24
CA ASN A 131 -6.43 -2.54 3.42
C ASN A 131 -5.97 -3.94 3.01
N PHE A 132 -5.23 -4.62 3.88
CA PHE A 132 -4.74 -5.96 3.60
C PHE A 132 -4.66 -6.83 4.86
N ILE A 133 -4.55 -8.14 4.65
CA ILE A 133 -4.45 -9.12 5.72
C ILE A 133 -3.14 -9.88 5.56
N LYS A 134 -2.43 -10.06 6.68
CA LYS A 134 -1.19 -10.85 6.76
C LYS A 134 -1.17 -11.71 8.00
N THR A 135 -0.47 -12.82 7.92
CA THR A 135 -0.21 -13.63 9.10
C THR A 135 0.97 -13.10 9.89
N VAL A 136 1.02 -13.42 11.18
CA VAL A 136 2.17 -13.09 12.03
C VAL A 136 3.48 -13.58 11.39
N VAL A 137 3.47 -14.80 10.83
CA VAL A 137 4.67 -15.42 10.23
C VAL A 137 5.14 -14.65 9.00
N GLU A 138 4.24 -14.28 8.08
CA GLU A 138 4.61 -13.50 6.88
C GLU A 138 5.30 -12.19 7.23
N ILE A 139 4.86 -11.52 8.30
CA ILE A 139 5.44 -10.24 8.73
C ILE A 139 6.81 -10.48 9.38
N GLN A 140 6.94 -11.48 10.25
CA GLN A 140 8.20 -11.81 10.94
C GLN A 140 9.28 -12.31 9.98
N GLU A 141 8.91 -12.98 8.90
CA GLU A 141 9.83 -13.50 7.89
C GLU A 141 10.23 -12.46 6.83
N SER A 142 9.58 -11.28 6.80
CA SER A 142 9.91 -10.22 5.86
C SER A 142 11.34 -9.73 6.04
N GLN A 143 12.12 -9.73 4.94
CA GLN A 143 13.49 -9.23 4.92
C GLN A 143 13.58 -7.74 4.53
N ALA A 144 12.48 -7.17 4.06
CA ALA A 144 12.40 -5.80 3.55
C ALA A 144 10.99 -5.22 3.81
N LEU A 145 10.59 -5.14 5.08
CA LEU A 145 9.23 -4.87 5.51
C LEU A 145 8.61 -3.63 4.83
N ASP A 146 9.34 -2.52 4.71
CA ASP A 146 8.85 -1.32 4.03
C ASP A 146 8.44 -1.57 2.56
N THR A 147 9.19 -2.43 1.87
CA THR A 147 8.89 -2.80 0.47
C THR A 147 7.71 -3.74 0.41
N ASP A 148 7.68 -4.70 1.32
CA ASP A 148 6.62 -5.69 1.39
C ASP A 148 5.28 -5.05 1.77
N LEU A 149 5.26 -4.11 2.73
CA LEU A 149 4.06 -3.34 3.08
C LEU A 149 3.50 -2.57 1.89
N LYS A 150 4.36 -1.92 1.08
CA LYS A 150 3.92 -1.23 -0.15
C LYS A 150 3.33 -2.20 -1.16
N THR A 151 3.95 -3.37 -1.31
CA THR A 151 3.49 -4.41 -2.23
C THR A 151 2.16 -5.01 -1.78
N TRP A 152 2.05 -5.37 -0.49
CA TRP A 152 0.84 -5.96 0.08
C TRP A 152 -0.36 -5.01 0.07
N ALA A 153 -0.11 -3.72 0.28
CA ALA A 153 -1.12 -2.68 0.21
C ALA A 153 -1.40 -2.20 -1.23
N ASN A 154 -0.70 -2.73 -2.24
CA ASN A 154 -0.71 -2.19 -3.61
C ASN A 154 -0.57 -0.66 -3.61
N ALA A 155 0.33 -0.12 -2.77
CA ALA A 155 0.47 1.30 -2.57
C ALA A 155 1.07 1.98 -3.80
N GLN A 156 0.40 2.99 -4.32
CA GLN A 156 0.81 3.73 -5.51
C GLN A 156 0.71 5.23 -5.29
N GLY A 157 1.65 5.96 -5.87
CA GLY A 157 1.65 7.41 -5.90
C GLY A 157 1.96 7.93 -7.30
N TRP A 158 1.29 8.99 -7.73
CA TRP A 158 1.49 9.57 -9.05
C TRP A 158 1.25 11.08 -9.08
N LYS A 159 1.63 11.71 -10.20
CA LYS A 159 1.35 13.13 -10.45
C LYS A 159 -0.04 13.30 -11.04
N LEU A 160 -0.86 14.21 -10.49
CA LEU A 160 -2.19 14.52 -11.02
C LEU A 160 -2.16 15.11 -12.44
N SER A 161 -1.06 15.77 -12.81
CA SER A 161 -0.88 16.33 -14.17
C SER A 161 -0.45 15.29 -15.19
N ASN A 162 0.01 14.11 -14.77
CA ASN A 162 0.42 13.00 -15.61
C ASN A 162 0.40 11.71 -14.78
N GLU A 163 -0.66 10.94 -14.89
CA GLU A 163 -0.89 9.71 -14.12
C GLU A 163 0.14 8.60 -14.40
N ASP A 164 0.78 8.62 -15.57
CA ASP A 164 1.89 7.69 -15.88
C ASP A 164 3.19 8.02 -15.10
N GLN A 165 3.24 9.19 -14.45
CA GLN A 165 4.42 9.61 -13.69
C GLN A 165 4.27 9.19 -12.23
N SER A 166 4.89 8.07 -11.85
CA SER A 166 4.97 7.61 -10.46
C SER A 166 5.73 8.58 -9.56
N VAL A 167 5.37 8.59 -8.29
CA VAL A 167 6.02 9.34 -7.21
C VAL A 167 6.45 8.37 -6.14
N ASP A 168 7.63 8.59 -5.57
CA ASP A 168 8.13 7.76 -4.46
C ASP A 168 7.21 7.88 -3.24
N ILE A 169 6.96 6.73 -2.62
CA ILE A 169 6.14 6.59 -1.41
C ILE A 169 7.02 6.17 -0.24
N SER A 170 6.91 6.88 0.87
CA SER A 170 7.37 6.44 2.17
C SER A 170 6.26 5.69 2.91
N VAL A 171 6.63 4.79 3.80
CA VAL A 171 5.71 4.07 4.68
C VAL A 171 6.03 4.39 6.13
N ASP A 172 5.00 4.55 6.95
CA ASP A 172 5.11 4.82 8.39
C ASP A 172 4.16 3.89 9.15
N TYR A 173 4.65 3.25 10.21
CA TYR A 173 3.93 2.31 11.06
C TYR A 173 4.54 2.28 12.47
N ASP A 174 3.74 1.89 13.45
CA ASP A 174 4.12 1.85 14.87
C ASP A 174 4.00 0.42 15.44
N PHE A 175 4.84 -0.50 14.97
CA PHE A 175 4.99 -1.83 15.54
C PHE A 175 6.39 -2.40 15.28
N ASP A 176 6.78 -3.36 16.11
CA ASP A 176 7.98 -4.19 15.90
C ASP A 176 7.56 -5.50 15.24
N SER A 177 8.16 -5.83 14.08
CA SER A 177 7.84 -7.04 13.32
C SER A 177 8.12 -8.31 14.10
N ASP A 178 9.16 -8.33 14.96
CA ASP A 178 9.53 -9.49 15.76
C ASP A 178 8.57 -9.74 16.93
N GLU A 179 7.87 -8.69 17.39
CA GLU A 179 6.93 -8.74 18.52
C GLU A 179 5.46 -8.64 18.07
N ILE A 180 5.19 -8.63 16.78
CA ILE A 180 3.84 -8.45 16.25
C ILE A 180 2.92 -9.60 16.66
N THR A 181 1.68 -9.25 17.00
CA THR A 181 0.63 -10.19 17.38
C THR A 181 -0.64 -9.98 16.55
N GLU A 182 -1.63 -10.83 16.72
CA GLU A 182 -2.94 -10.63 16.10
C GLU A 182 -3.54 -9.27 16.47
N GLY A 183 -4.06 -8.56 15.46
CA GLY A 183 -4.61 -7.23 15.67
C GLY A 183 -4.85 -6.46 14.37
N VAL A 184 -5.15 -5.18 14.52
CA VAL A 184 -5.29 -4.24 13.40
C VAL A 184 -4.27 -3.13 13.62
N TYR A 185 -3.42 -2.93 12.61
CA TYR A 185 -2.31 -1.99 12.64
C TYR A 185 -2.49 -0.95 11.53
N PRO A 186 -2.57 0.34 11.87
CA PRO A 186 -2.62 1.40 10.86
C PRO A 186 -1.26 1.55 10.18
N ILE A 187 -1.27 1.62 8.85
CA ILE A 187 -0.10 1.86 8.02
C ILE A 187 -0.36 3.12 7.20
N THR A 188 0.56 4.07 7.23
CA THR A 188 0.44 5.31 6.48
C THR A 188 1.43 5.34 5.32
N PHE A 189 0.92 5.53 4.12
CA PHE A 189 1.70 5.73 2.90
C PHE A 189 1.67 7.20 2.50
N SER A 190 2.83 7.79 2.26
CA SER A 190 2.95 9.22 2.01
C SER A 190 3.87 9.52 0.83
N THR A 191 3.47 10.48 -0.02
CA THR A 191 4.36 11.07 -1.01
C THR A 191 5.24 12.13 -0.37
N THR A 192 6.38 12.44 -0.99
CA THR A 192 7.37 13.39 -0.41
C THR A 192 6.96 14.85 -0.47
N GLY A 193 5.96 15.20 -1.31
CA GLY A 193 5.60 16.60 -1.53
C GLY A 193 6.63 17.37 -2.37
N ARG A 194 6.64 18.67 -2.21
CA ARG A 194 7.56 19.55 -2.93
C ARG A 194 8.29 20.49 -2.00
N GLU A 195 9.57 20.66 -2.24
CA GLU A 195 10.40 21.65 -1.58
C GLU A 195 10.88 22.67 -2.62
N PHE A 196 10.62 23.94 -2.38
CA PHE A 196 11.11 25.05 -3.18
C PHE A 196 12.16 25.82 -2.39
N LYS A 197 13.36 25.95 -2.97
CA LYS A 197 14.43 26.78 -2.39
C LYS A 197 14.53 28.08 -3.16
N ILE A 198 14.26 29.19 -2.47
CA ILE A 198 14.24 30.52 -3.04
C ILE A 198 15.32 31.34 -2.40
N HIS A 199 16.12 31.98 -3.21
CA HIS A 199 17.09 32.98 -2.77
C HIS A 199 16.50 34.37 -2.96
N THR A 200 16.21 35.06 -1.87
CA THR A 200 15.67 36.42 -1.91
C THR A 200 16.50 37.38 -1.05
N THR A 201 16.46 38.65 -1.40
CA THR A 201 16.99 39.74 -0.57
C THR A 201 15.92 40.35 0.33
N ASP A 202 14.65 40.01 0.10
CA ASP A 202 13.52 40.50 0.89
C ASP A 202 13.40 39.72 2.22
N TYR A 203 13.03 40.45 3.25
CA TYR A 203 12.83 39.86 4.57
C TYR A 203 11.42 39.30 4.70
N THR A 204 11.32 38.03 5.13
CA THR A 204 10.06 37.40 5.51
C THR A 204 10.28 36.66 6.81
N GLU A 205 9.34 36.71 7.74
CA GLU A 205 9.40 35.96 8.98
C GLU A 205 9.17 34.46 8.76
N GLU A 206 9.78 33.63 9.59
CA GLU A 206 9.61 32.19 9.54
C GLU A 206 8.13 31.80 9.80
N GLY A 207 7.55 30.95 8.93
CA GLY A 207 6.16 30.54 9.02
C GLY A 207 5.16 31.50 8.35
N GLN A 208 5.61 32.59 7.77
CA GLN A 208 4.74 33.50 7.02
C GLN A 208 4.42 32.93 5.63
N GLU A 209 3.14 32.93 5.27
CA GLU A 209 2.70 32.54 3.92
C GLU A 209 3.13 33.61 2.90
N VAL A 210 3.83 33.19 1.85
CA VAL A 210 4.32 34.08 0.79
C VAL A 210 3.82 33.63 -0.55
N GLY A 211 3.39 34.58 -1.37
CA GLY A 211 3.02 34.35 -2.79
C GLY A 211 4.25 34.49 -3.67
N LEU A 212 4.46 33.52 -4.57
CA LEU A 212 5.49 33.58 -5.59
C LEU A 212 4.86 33.86 -6.94
N THR A 213 5.38 34.89 -7.62
CA THR A 213 5.02 35.19 -9.01
C THR A 213 6.24 35.02 -9.88
N PHE A 214 6.15 34.20 -10.91
CA PHE A 214 7.18 34.00 -11.91
C PHE A 214 6.70 34.57 -13.25
N PHE A 215 7.53 35.34 -13.86
CA PHE A 215 7.31 35.71 -15.28
C PHE A 215 8.03 34.68 -16.17
N PRO A 216 7.52 34.38 -17.37
CA PRO A 216 8.14 33.37 -18.25
C PRO A 216 9.62 33.64 -18.54
N GLU A 217 10.01 34.89 -18.59
CA GLU A 217 11.39 35.37 -18.82
C GLU A 217 12.33 35.13 -17.60
N ASP A 218 11.76 34.91 -16.42
CA ASP A 218 12.54 34.67 -15.18
C ASP A 218 12.83 33.18 -14.96
N ILE A 219 12.24 32.29 -15.80
CA ILE A 219 12.37 30.83 -15.64
C ILE A 219 13.58 30.36 -16.46
N HIS A 220 14.68 30.05 -15.76
CA HIS A 220 15.84 29.40 -16.36
C HIS A 220 15.78 27.87 -16.07
N VAL A 221 15.50 27.09 -17.12
CA VAL A 221 15.59 25.63 -17.04
C VAL A 221 17.05 25.24 -17.15
N MET A 222 17.63 24.79 -16.03
CA MET A 222 18.98 24.22 -16.02
C MET A 222 18.89 22.70 -16.13
N SER A 223 19.42 22.15 -17.24
CA SER A 223 19.63 20.70 -17.35
C SER A 223 20.74 20.27 -16.41
N LYS A 224 20.49 19.29 -15.56
CA LYS A 224 21.52 18.69 -14.73
C LYS A 224 22.46 17.89 -15.64
N VAL A 225 23.64 18.39 -15.89
CA VAL A 225 24.71 17.63 -16.55
C VAL A 225 25.31 16.69 -15.50
N THR A 226 25.07 15.40 -15.67
CA THR A 226 25.75 14.36 -14.87
C THR A 226 27.11 14.09 -15.54
N TYR A 227 28.19 14.34 -14.80
CA TYR A 227 29.55 13.96 -15.21
C TYR A 227 29.86 12.53 -14.75
#